data_45cca030f7b793e511fd8753292823d0
#
_entry.id   45cca030f7b793e511fd8753292823d0
#
_cell.length_a   1.000
_cell.length_b   1.000
_cell.length_c   1.000
_cell.angle_alpha   90.00
_cell.angle_beta   90.00
_cell.angle_gamma   90.00
#
_symmetry.space_group_name_H-M   'P 1'
#
loop_
_entity.id
_entity.type
_entity.pdbx_description
1 polymer ?
#
loop_
_entity_poly.entity_id
_entity_poly.type
_entity_poly.pdbx_seq_one_letter_code
_entity_poly.pdbx_strand_id
1 'polypeptide(L)'
;NTRRQRQMCIRDSFYDSVIYLCEHNQDGAFGFIVNKPSAISESQLLSKLNLKKPKQLESIFRVMIGGPVAMDSIYTLHDEELIKDESNLLRKGLWLSTSQKVLNKIDTQDTANHKIFLGYSGWGPEQLEKEIEDGAWHVCDVDFELIFNDKPSSIIEELSKKVGYNIKSIINQNKVQ
;
A
#
# COMPACT_ATOMS: atom_id res chain seq x y z
N ASN A 1 -9.09 -7.75 17.09
CA ASN A 1 -9.05 -8.84 16.12
C ASN A 1 -7.85 -8.68 15.17
N THR A 2 -6.67 -9.06 15.69
CA THR A 2 -5.37 -8.83 15.04
C THR A 2 -5.15 -9.62 13.74
N ARG A 3 -5.95 -10.65 13.46
CA ARG A 3 -5.85 -11.45 12.24
C ARG A 3 -6.33 -10.73 10.97
N ARG A 4 -7.26 -9.78 11.10
CA ARG A 4 -7.82 -9.05 9.94
C ARG A 4 -6.93 -7.92 9.42
N GLN A 5 -5.87 -7.55 10.15
CA GLN A 5 -4.94 -6.47 9.78
C GLN A 5 -3.75 -6.93 8.93
N ARG A 6 -3.67 -8.24 8.57
CA ARG A 6 -2.56 -8.82 7.80
C ARG A 6 -3.03 -9.31 6.45
N GLN A 7 -3.93 -8.59 5.81
CA GLN A 7 -4.54 -9.08 4.59
C GLN A 7 -4.16 -8.21 3.41
N MET A 8 -3.75 -8.84 2.33
CA MET A 8 -3.72 -8.23 1.03
C MET A 8 -4.90 -8.74 0.22
N CYS A 9 -5.66 -7.81 -0.34
CA CYS A 9 -6.78 -8.08 -1.21
C CYS A 9 -6.35 -7.87 -2.66
N ILE A 10 -6.60 -8.87 -3.51
CA ILE A 10 -6.21 -8.83 -4.91
C ILE A 10 -7.46 -8.91 -5.75
N ARG A 11 -7.62 -7.96 -6.63
CA ARG A 11 -8.75 -7.92 -7.57
C ARG A 11 -8.23 -8.10 -8.99
N ASP A 12 -8.86 -9.04 -9.67
CA ASP A 12 -8.79 -9.10 -11.11
C ASP A 12 -9.87 -8.16 -11.70
N SER A 13 -9.59 -6.93 -11.66
CA SER A 13 -10.19 -5.96 -12.58
C SER A 13 -9.10 -5.54 -13.55
N PHE A 14 -9.41 -4.74 -14.54
CA PHE A 14 -8.55 -4.21 -15.60
C PHE A 14 -7.07 -3.95 -15.19
N TYR A 15 -6.69 -4.12 -13.92
CA TYR A 15 -5.45 -3.60 -13.40
C TYR A 15 -4.72 -4.48 -12.38
N ASP A 16 -5.17 -5.71 -12.13
CA ASP A 16 -4.49 -6.62 -11.16
C ASP A 16 -4.08 -5.88 -9.86
N SER A 17 -5.00 -5.16 -9.25
CA SER A 17 -4.69 -4.34 -8.08
C SER A 17 -4.47 -5.19 -6.83
N VAL A 18 -3.38 -4.93 -6.14
CA VAL A 18 -3.07 -5.50 -4.82
C VAL A 18 -3.22 -4.41 -3.78
N ILE A 19 -4.10 -4.61 -2.82
CA ILE A 19 -4.34 -3.65 -1.74
C ILE A 19 -3.85 -4.25 -0.43
N TYR A 20 -3.01 -3.50 0.27
CA TYR A 20 -2.68 -3.79 1.66
C TYR A 20 -3.71 -3.12 2.57
N LEU A 21 -4.41 -3.92 3.37
CA LEU A 21 -5.41 -3.40 4.32
C LEU A 21 -4.69 -2.90 5.58
N CYS A 22 -4.79 -1.60 5.82
CA CYS A 22 -4.26 -0.97 7.02
C CYS A 22 -5.18 -1.12 8.21
N GLU A 23 -6.50 -1.07 7.97
CA GLU A 23 -7.53 -1.23 8.99
C GLU A 23 -8.73 -1.93 8.38
N HIS A 24 -9.33 -2.84 9.14
CA HIS A 24 -10.56 -3.53 8.77
C HIS A 24 -11.32 -3.90 10.04
N ASN A 25 -12.43 -3.25 10.26
CA ASN A 25 -13.28 -3.44 11.43
C ASN A 25 -14.76 -3.24 11.07
N GLN A 26 -15.63 -3.19 12.08
CA GLN A 26 -17.06 -3.01 11.91
C GLN A 26 -17.46 -1.65 11.28
N ASP A 27 -16.59 -0.64 11.37
CA ASP A 27 -16.83 0.69 10.82
C ASP A 27 -16.41 0.79 9.35
N GLY A 28 -15.79 -0.24 8.81
CA GLY A 28 -15.32 -0.30 7.44
C GLY A 28 -13.89 -0.78 7.31
N ALA A 29 -13.27 -0.43 6.20
CA ALA A 29 -11.89 -0.79 5.91
C ALA A 29 -11.20 0.32 5.12
N PHE A 30 -9.88 0.44 5.26
CA PHE A 30 -9.07 1.23 4.35
C PHE A 30 -7.71 0.59 4.13
N GLY A 31 -7.13 0.89 2.99
CA GLY A 31 -5.81 0.43 2.62
C GLY A 31 -5.28 1.14 1.39
N PHE A 32 -4.15 0.67 0.90
CA PHE A 32 -3.46 1.27 -0.24
C PHE A 32 -3.18 0.23 -1.31
N ILE A 33 -3.39 0.62 -2.58
CA ILE A 33 -2.91 -0.16 -3.71
C ILE A 33 -1.38 -0.07 -3.71
N VAL A 34 -0.71 -1.21 -3.62
CA VAL A 34 0.75 -1.27 -3.42
C VAL A 34 1.52 -1.60 -4.69
N ASN A 35 0.85 -1.91 -5.79
CA ASN A 35 1.47 -2.32 -7.05
C ASN A 35 1.18 -1.39 -8.23
N LYS A 36 0.75 -0.16 -7.98
CA LYS A 36 0.50 0.84 -9.05
C LYS A 36 1.38 2.07 -8.87
N PRO A 37 2.52 2.16 -9.57
CA PRO A 37 3.35 3.35 -9.55
C PRO A 37 2.63 4.58 -10.08
N SER A 38 2.86 5.72 -9.44
CA SER A 38 2.46 7.02 -9.94
C SER A 38 3.34 7.43 -11.13
N ALA A 39 2.79 8.27 -12.01
CA ALA A 39 3.59 8.96 -13.03
C ALA A 39 4.55 9.99 -12.42
N ILE A 40 4.32 10.42 -11.19
CA ILE A 40 5.18 11.37 -10.47
C ILE A 40 6.22 10.58 -9.68
N SER A 41 7.50 10.89 -9.89
CA SER A 41 8.59 10.33 -9.08
C SER A 41 8.65 10.96 -7.69
N GLU A 42 9.33 10.29 -6.76
CA GLU A 42 9.54 10.84 -5.41
C GLU A 42 10.24 12.21 -5.48
N SER A 43 11.29 12.34 -6.28
CA SER A 43 12.00 13.59 -6.41
C SER A 43 11.14 14.73 -6.98
N GLN A 44 10.27 14.44 -7.93
CA GLN A 44 9.29 15.41 -8.44
C GLN A 44 8.27 15.82 -7.39
N LEU A 45 7.77 14.86 -6.60
CA LEU A 45 6.83 15.13 -5.53
C LEU A 45 7.45 16.00 -4.44
N LEU A 46 8.62 15.64 -3.96
CA LEU A 46 9.34 16.39 -2.93
C LEU A 46 9.70 17.80 -3.42
N SER A 47 10.07 17.95 -4.69
CA SER A 47 10.31 19.25 -5.30
C SER A 47 9.07 20.13 -5.32
N LYS A 48 7.89 19.57 -5.64
CA LYS A 48 6.63 20.30 -5.59
C LYS A 48 6.23 20.75 -4.19
N LEU A 49 6.65 20.01 -3.17
CA LEU A 49 6.41 20.33 -1.76
C LEU A 49 7.49 21.25 -1.17
N ASN A 50 8.46 21.72 -1.98
CA ASN A 50 9.64 22.49 -1.53
C ASN A 50 10.48 21.74 -0.49
N LEU A 51 10.50 20.43 -0.54
CA LEU A 51 11.34 19.56 0.28
C LEU A 51 12.66 19.26 -0.43
N LYS A 52 13.68 18.89 0.33
CA LYS A 52 15.00 18.54 -0.22
C LYS A 52 14.90 17.30 -1.09
N LYS A 53 15.67 17.23 -2.16
CA LYS A 53 15.73 16.03 -3.01
C LYS A 53 16.52 14.93 -2.31
N PRO A 54 16.02 13.68 -2.32
CA PRO A 54 16.81 12.56 -1.85
C PRO A 54 18.10 12.44 -2.67
N LYS A 55 19.19 12.14 -2.00
CA LYS A 55 20.52 12.09 -2.62
C LYS A 55 20.72 10.93 -3.59
N GLN A 56 19.82 9.94 -3.62
CA GLN A 56 19.94 8.74 -4.46
C GLN A 56 18.60 8.19 -4.92
N LEU A 57 18.60 7.61 -6.12
CA LEU A 57 17.68 6.61 -6.65
C LEU A 57 16.44 7.13 -7.38
N GLU A 58 16.67 7.71 -8.55
CA GLU A 58 15.61 7.96 -9.54
C GLU A 58 14.96 6.66 -10.09
N SER A 59 15.56 5.50 -9.81
CA SER A 59 15.14 4.21 -10.38
C SER A 59 14.17 3.39 -9.52
N ILE A 60 13.84 3.85 -8.31
CA ILE A 60 12.94 3.11 -7.40
C ILE A 60 11.57 3.75 -7.40
N PHE A 61 10.56 2.93 -7.68
CA PHE A 61 9.16 3.36 -7.64
C PHE A 61 8.70 3.48 -6.18
N ARG A 62 8.75 4.67 -5.61
CA ARG A 62 8.35 4.93 -4.21
C ARG A 62 7.02 5.65 -4.08
N VAL A 63 6.54 6.29 -5.15
CA VAL A 63 5.24 6.96 -5.16
C VAL A 63 4.23 6.10 -5.92
N MET A 64 3.17 5.72 -5.21
CA MET A 64 2.11 4.85 -5.70
C MET A 64 0.78 5.60 -5.77
N ILE A 65 -0.10 5.16 -6.65
CA ILE A 65 -1.51 5.52 -6.59
C ILE A 65 -2.17 4.58 -5.59
N GLY A 66 -2.48 5.09 -4.38
CA GLY A 66 -2.99 4.26 -3.29
C GLY A 66 -4.48 3.93 -3.39
N GLY A 67 -5.23 4.70 -4.18
CA GLY A 67 -6.65 4.48 -4.41
C GLY A 67 -7.38 5.73 -4.88
N PRO A 68 -8.68 5.62 -5.13
CA PRO A 68 -9.47 6.71 -5.73
C PRO A 68 -9.95 7.77 -4.74
N VAL A 69 -9.77 7.56 -3.43
CA VAL A 69 -10.24 8.49 -2.41
C VAL A 69 -9.14 9.47 -2.05
N ALA A 70 -9.45 10.75 -1.98
CA ALA A 70 -8.54 11.83 -1.58
C ALA A 70 -7.19 11.77 -2.35
N MET A 71 -7.24 11.73 -3.67
CA MET A 71 -6.06 11.58 -4.53
C MET A 71 -5.09 12.78 -4.47
N ASP A 72 -5.50 13.87 -3.92
CA ASP A 72 -4.69 15.06 -3.62
C ASP A 72 -3.99 15.00 -2.26
N SER A 73 -4.27 13.98 -1.48
CA SER A 73 -3.67 13.74 -0.17
C SER A 73 -2.52 12.73 -0.25
N ILE A 74 -1.50 12.96 0.57
CA ILE A 74 -0.28 12.18 0.60
C ILE A 74 -0.24 11.36 1.90
N TYR A 75 0.00 10.08 1.75
CA TYR A 75 0.15 9.12 2.85
C TYR A 75 1.51 8.43 2.72
N THR A 76 2.17 8.19 3.84
CA THR A 76 3.46 7.50 3.85
C THR A 76 3.39 6.29 4.76
N LEU A 77 3.72 5.11 4.24
CA LEU A 77 3.98 3.92 5.04
C LEU A 77 5.48 3.77 5.22
N HIS A 78 5.91 3.49 6.43
CA HIS A 78 7.33 3.33 6.77
C HIS A 78 7.52 2.33 7.91
N ASP A 79 8.71 1.75 8.00
CA ASP A 79 9.00 0.66 8.94
C ASP A 79 9.70 1.10 10.22
N GLU A 80 9.97 2.39 10.38
CA GLU A 80 10.55 2.97 11.59
C GLU A 80 9.73 4.17 12.07
N GLU A 81 9.62 4.37 13.38
CA GLU A 81 9.06 5.59 13.94
C GLU A 81 10.05 6.75 13.72
N LEU A 82 9.77 7.58 12.72
CA LEU A 82 10.67 8.66 12.31
C LEU A 82 10.57 9.91 13.18
N ILE A 83 9.36 10.27 13.57
CA ILE A 83 9.08 11.40 14.45
C ILE A 83 8.03 10.96 15.47
N LYS A 84 8.36 11.08 16.74
CA LYS A 84 7.45 10.75 17.82
C LYS A 84 6.16 11.56 17.73
N ASP A 85 5.03 10.90 17.90
CA ASP A 85 3.68 11.48 17.87
C ASP A 85 3.23 12.07 16.52
N GLU A 86 4.03 11.93 15.45
CA GLU A 86 3.66 12.35 14.09
C GLU A 86 3.31 11.16 13.17
N SER A 87 3.26 9.96 13.74
CA SER A 87 3.00 8.72 13.01
C SER A 87 2.03 7.85 13.77
N ASN A 88 1.15 7.17 13.05
CA ASN A 88 0.22 6.20 13.60
C ASN A 88 0.79 4.79 13.44
N LEU A 89 0.98 4.09 14.55
CA LEU A 89 1.38 2.69 14.53
C LEU A 89 0.20 1.84 14.05
N LEU A 90 0.34 1.22 12.88
CA LEU A 90 -0.66 0.28 12.35
C LEU A 90 -0.49 -1.10 12.96
N ARG A 91 0.74 -1.52 13.10
CA ARG A 91 1.18 -2.79 13.68
C ARG A 91 2.69 -2.72 13.96
N LYS A 92 3.22 -3.67 14.71
CA LYS A 92 4.65 -3.71 15.01
C LYS A 92 5.49 -3.66 13.73
N GLY A 93 6.29 -2.62 13.59
CA GLY A 93 7.16 -2.41 12.44
C GLY A 93 6.51 -1.71 11.25
N LEU A 94 5.29 -1.20 11.38
CA LEU A 94 4.64 -0.46 10.31
C LEU A 94 3.88 0.76 10.83
N TRP A 95 4.27 1.93 10.34
CA TRP A 95 3.66 3.22 10.68
C TRP A 95 3.04 3.88 9.46
N LEU A 96 1.98 4.64 9.69
CA LEU A 96 1.32 5.49 8.72
C LEU A 96 1.47 6.96 9.13
N SER A 97 1.91 7.79 8.21
CA SER A 97 2.05 9.23 8.42
C SER A 97 1.39 10.03 7.32
N THR A 98 0.86 11.20 7.71
CA THR A 98 0.32 12.21 6.77
C THR A 98 1.10 13.52 6.85
N SER A 99 2.07 13.62 7.76
CA SER A 99 2.82 14.82 8.05
C SER A 99 3.94 15.07 7.02
N GLN A 100 4.04 16.31 6.54
CA GLN A 100 5.19 16.73 5.72
C GLN A 100 6.51 16.68 6.47
N LYS A 101 6.50 16.81 7.80
CA LYS A 101 7.71 16.67 8.63
C LYS A 101 8.31 15.29 8.50
N VAL A 102 7.47 14.25 8.42
CA VAL A 102 7.91 12.87 8.22
C VAL A 102 8.54 12.70 6.84
N LEU A 103 7.93 13.25 5.79
CA LEU A 103 8.51 13.25 4.44
C LEU A 103 9.88 13.94 4.39
N ASN A 104 10.01 15.09 5.06
CA ASN A 104 11.28 15.80 5.12
C ASN A 104 12.36 14.98 5.86
N LYS A 105 11.97 14.25 6.89
CA LYS A 105 12.89 13.38 7.64
C LYS A 105 13.34 12.15 6.83
N ILE A 106 12.46 11.55 6.09
CA ILE A 106 12.79 10.45 5.16
C ILE A 106 13.84 10.90 4.15
N ASP A 107 13.68 12.10 3.60
CA ASP A 107 14.62 12.68 2.65
C ASP A 107 16.03 12.87 3.23
N THR A 108 16.13 13.11 4.53
CA THR A 108 17.41 13.37 5.20
C THR A 108 18.06 12.14 5.82
N GLN A 109 17.32 11.04 5.98
CA GLN A 109 17.78 9.79 6.62
C GLN A 109 17.53 8.58 5.71
N ASP A 110 18.61 7.97 5.27
CA ASP A 110 18.63 6.87 4.29
C ASP A 110 18.27 5.49 4.89
N THR A 111 17.69 5.42 6.08
CA THR A 111 17.59 4.18 6.85
C THR A 111 16.23 3.50 6.83
N ALA A 112 15.14 4.24 6.71
CA ALA A 112 13.80 3.67 6.77
C ALA A 112 13.29 3.24 5.39
N ASN A 113 12.77 2.02 5.30
CA ASN A 113 11.96 1.65 4.14
C ASN A 113 10.66 2.45 4.16
N HIS A 114 10.30 3.01 3.01
CA HIS A 114 9.08 3.80 2.89
C HIS A 114 8.45 3.66 1.51
N LYS A 115 7.15 3.89 1.46
CA LYS A 115 6.38 4.10 0.23
C LYS A 115 5.42 5.27 0.46
N ILE A 116 5.28 6.10 -0.57
CA ILE A 116 4.39 7.25 -0.58
C ILE A 116 3.18 6.90 -1.42
N PHE A 117 1.98 7.19 -0.92
CA PHE A 117 0.73 6.90 -1.61
C PHE A 117 -0.05 8.18 -1.85
N LEU A 118 -0.50 8.36 -3.07
CA LEU A 118 -1.46 9.40 -3.45
C LEU A 118 -2.86 8.78 -3.36
N GLY A 119 -3.67 9.28 -2.44
CA GLY A 119 -4.98 8.73 -2.18
C GLY A 119 -4.97 7.38 -1.48
N TYR A 120 -6.15 6.86 -1.21
CA TYR A 120 -6.34 5.57 -0.56
C TYR A 120 -7.57 4.84 -1.11
N SER A 121 -7.71 3.57 -0.76
CA SER A 121 -8.89 2.75 -1.02
C SER A 121 -9.68 2.58 0.27
N GLY A 122 -10.98 2.83 0.24
CA GLY A 122 -11.84 2.79 1.42
C GLY A 122 -13.13 2.04 1.16
N TRP A 123 -13.64 1.40 2.21
CA TRP A 123 -14.91 0.68 2.24
C TRP A 123 -15.72 1.10 3.45
N GLY A 124 -17.01 1.31 3.26
CA GLY A 124 -17.95 1.52 4.35
C GLY A 124 -18.19 0.24 5.16
N PRO A 125 -18.99 0.33 6.24
CA PRO A 125 -19.34 -0.83 7.05
C PRO A 125 -19.89 -1.99 6.21
N GLU A 126 -19.35 -3.19 6.41
CA GLU A 126 -19.75 -4.44 5.76
C GLU A 126 -19.53 -4.50 4.24
N GLN A 127 -19.08 -3.43 3.61
CA GLN A 127 -18.90 -3.38 2.15
C GLN A 127 -17.80 -4.33 1.68
N LEU A 128 -16.64 -4.33 2.31
CA LEU A 128 -15.52 -5.20 1.92
C LEU A 128 -15.86 -6.66 2.12
N GLU A 129 -16.52 -7.00 3.24
CA GLU A 129 -16.95 -8.38 3.53
C GLU A 129 -17.89 -8.89 2.43
N LYS A 130 -18.84 -8.07 2.00
CA LYS A 130 -19.76 -8.43 0.92
C LYS A 130 -19.03 -8.61 -0.41
N GLU A 131 -18.11 -7.72 -0.74
CA GLU A 131 -17.31 -7.83 -1.97
C GLU A 131 -16.44 -9.08 -1.97
N ILE A 132 -15.91 -9.48 -0.82
CA ILE A 132 -15.15 -10.73 -0.67
C ILE A 132 -16.08 -11.94 -0.86
N GLU A 133 -17.26 -11.95 -0.24
CA GLU A 133 -18.28 -13.01 -0.44
C GLU A 133 -18.69 -13.15 -1.91
N ASP A 134 -18.84 -12.02 -2.60
CA ASP A 134 -19.21 -11.98 -4.02
C ASP A 134 -18.04 -12.37 -4.96
N GLY A 135 -16.88 -12.69 -4.40
CA GLY A 135 -15.70 -13.12 -5.16
C GLY A 135 -14.95 -11.97 -5.86
N ALA A 136 -15.26 -10.71 -5.51
CA ALA A 136 -14.59 -9.55 -6.11
C ALA A 136 -13.12 -9.43 -5.69
N TRP A 137 -12.76 -9.99 -4.53
CA TRP A 137 -11.41 -9.95 -3.98
C TRP A 137 -10.92 -11.32 -3.59
N HIS A 138 -9.69 -11.63 -3.96
CA HIS A 138 -8.94 -12.76 -3.41
C HIS A 138 -8.11 -12.27 -2.22
N VAL A 139 -8.28 -12.89 -1.06
CA VAL A 139 -7.64 -12.46 0.18
C VAL A 139 -6.46 -13.36 0.50
N CYS A 140 -5.30 -12.76 0.72
CA CYS A 140 -4.09 -13.44 1.18
C CYS A 140 -3.71 -12.97 2.58
N ASP A 141 -3.42 -13.92 3.46
CA ASP A 141 -2.89 -13.62 4.79
C ASP A 141 -1.35 -13.58 4.72
N VAL A 142 -0.82 -12.40 4.51
CA VAL A 142 0.62 -12.16 4.36
C VAL A 142 1.06 -10.94 5.14
N ASP A 143 2.34 -10.89 5.45
CA ASP A 143 2.93 -9.76 6.15
C ASP A 143 3.17 -8.56 5.21
N PHE A 144 3.47 -7.40 5.78
CA PHE A 144 3.57 -6.13 5.07
C PHE A 144 4.87 -5.93 4.27
N GLU A 145 5.84 -6.83 4.35
CA GLU A 145 7.16 -6.66 3.72
C GLU A 145 7.08 -6.32 2.22
N LEU A 146 6.10 -6.88 1.51
CA LEU A 146 5.93 -6.65 0.08
C LEU A 146 5.51 -5.22 -0.28
N ILE A 147 5.02 -4.44 0.67
CA ILE A 147 4.73 -3.00 0.45
C ILE A 147 5.97 -2.28 -0.05
N PHE A 148 7.14 -2.63 0.52
CA PHE A 148 8.41 -1.94 0.24
C PHE A 148 9.19 -2.53 -0.93
N ASN A 149 8.59 -3.43 -1.70
CA ASN A 149 9.23 -4.01 -2.88
C ASN A 149 9.57 -2.93 -3.92
N ASP A 150 10.80 -2.93 -4.40
CA ASP A 150 11.31 -1.96 -5.39
C ASP A 150 10.73 -2.18 -6.79
N LYS A 151 10.12 -3.35 -7.04
CA LYS A 151 9.49 -3.70 -8.31
C LYS A 151 7.99 -3.97 -8.10
N PRO A 152 7.14 -2.94 -8.15
CA PRO A 152 5.70 -3.10 -7.95
C PRO A 152 5.05 -4.14 -8.86
N SER A 153 5.54 -4.28 -10.10
CA SER A 153 5.05 -5.27 -11.06
C SER A 153 5.30 -6.73 -10.65
N SER A 154 6.21 -6.98 -9.73
CA SER A 154 6.52 -8.33 -9.22
C SER A 154 5.72 -8.73 -7.98
N ILE A 155 4.93 -7.84 -7.40
CA ILE A 155 4.25 -8.08 -6.11
C ILE A 155 3.32 -9.30 -6.18
N ILE A 156 2.52 -9.46 -7.23
CA ILE A 156 1.62 -10.63 -7.36
C ILE A 156 2.41 -11.93 -7.44
N GLU A 157 3.52 -11.94 -8.16
CA GLU A 157 4.40 -13.10 -8.24
C GLU A 157 5.02 -13.43 -6.89
N GLU A 158 5.50 -12.44 -6.17
CA GLU A 158 6.06 -12.62 -4.83
C GLU A 158 5.01 -13.08 -3.81
N LEU A 159 3.79 -12.56 -3.90
CA LEU A 159 2.66 -13.06 -3.12
C LEU A 159 2.39 -14.53 -3.41
N SER A 160 2.35 -14.92 -4.68
CA SER A 160 2.14 -16.31 -5.10
C SER A 160 3.19 -17.24 -4.50
N LYS A 161 4.45 -16.83 -4.45
CA LYS A 161 5.52 -17.58 -3.78
C LYS A 161 5.27 -17.74 -2.28
N LYS A 162 4.83 -16.69 -1.62
CA LYS A 162 4.57 -16.69 -0.17
C LYS A 162 3.38 -17.59 0.22
N VAL A 163 2.31 -17.56 -0.56
CA VAL A 163 1.12 -18.39 -0.29
C VAL A 163 1.22 -19.79 -0.84
N GLY A 164 2.16 -20.08 -1.74
CA GLY A 164 2.41 -21.40 -2.28
C GLY A 164 1.50 -21.83 -3.44
N TYR A 165 0.77 -20.89 -4.07
CA TYR A 165 -0.05 -21.16 -5.26
C TYR A 165 -0.06 -19.95 -6.19
N ASN A 166 -0.43 -20.18 -7.47
CA ASN A 166 -0.49 -19.11 -8.46
C ASN A 166 -1.80 -18.31 -8.32
N ILE A 167 -1.68 -17.09 -7.79
CA ILE A 167 -2.82 -16.22 -7.53
C ILE A 167 -3.54 -15.83 -8.82
N LYS A 168 -2.81 -15.53 -9.91
CA LYS A 168 -3.41 -15.18 -11.21
C LYS A 168 -4.29 -16.29 -11.78
N SER A 169 -3.89 -17.54 -11.60
CA SER A 169 -4.69 -18.70 -12.03
C SER A 169 -6.03 -18.76 -11.31
N ILE A 170 -6.05 -18.51 -10.01
CA ILE A 170 -7.27 -18.53 -9.20
C ILE A 170 -8.21 -17.37 -9.57
N ILE A 171 -7.66 -16.17 -9.72
CA ILE A 171 -8.42 -14.99 -10.11
C ILE A 171 -9.05 -15.18 -11.49
N ASN A 172 -8.30 -15.72 -12.45
CA ASN A 172 -8.78 -15.97 -13.81
C ASN A 172 -9.90 -17.03 -13.87
N GLN A 173 -9.87 -18.04 -12.99
CA GLN A 173 -10.93 -19.05 -12.90
C GLN A 173 -12.27 -18.44 -12.48
N ASN A 174 -12.26 -17.42 -11.64
CA ASN A 174 -13.49 -16.74 -11.21
C ASN A 174 -14.12 -15.87 -12.30
N LYS A 175 -13.40 -15.58 -13.39
CA LYS A 175 -13.90 -14.81 -14.55
C LYS A 175 -14.82 -15.62 -15.47
N VAL A 176 -14.72 -16.93 -15.47
CA VAL A 176 -15.42 -17.81 -16.41
C VAL A 176 -16.82 -18.20 -15.89
N GLN A 177 -17.17 -17.77 -14.74
CA GLN A 177 -18.50 -17.92 -14.14
C GLN A 177 -19.26 -16.60 -14.17
#